data_f56a4b702d9f83e3a7b8a3fe45f223d5
#
_entry.id   f56a4b702d9f83e3a7b8a3fe45f223d5
#
_cell.length_a   1.000
_cell.length_b   1.000
_cell.length_c   1.000
_cell.angle_alpha   90.00
_cell.angle_beta   90.00
_cell.angle_gamma   90.00
#
_symmetry.space_group_name_H-M   'P 1'
#
loop_
_entity.id
_entity.type
_entity.pdbx_description
1 polymer ?
#
loop_
_entity_poly.entity_id
_entity_poly.type
_entity_poly.pdbx_seq_one_letter_code
_entity_poly.pdbx_strand_id
1 'polypeptide(L)'
;MEDNLLDNPLWEKTYLRSFMQFFPTNSLSWEQLSYKEGAIRNLHYGLIHGFQTRGINSASLPMIKNEAVPKQYMLCQVGDVAFADASEDTGEIAKSVEFVDTIEGDTICGLHTIHGRDIKNRTVVGFKGFAFNSRYFHNQIKRLAQGTKVFSITANNLSSCYVYLPDLETQKAIVKLLKAYEEKLLVSKRLLEQYEKQKQYLLRQMFI
;
A
#
# COMPACT_ATOMS: atom_id res chain seq x y z
N MET A 1 14.57 12.87 1.82
CA MET A 1 13.69 14.02 1.46
C MET A 1 12.23 13.73 1.81
N GLU A 2 11.71 12.56 1.46
CA GLU A 2 10.32 12.13 1.75
C GLU A 2 10.01 12.18 3.26
N ASP A 3 10.88 11.62 4.10
CA ASP A 3 10.68 11.60 5.55
C ASP A 3 10.55 13.00 6.18
N ASN A 4 11.30 13.98 5.70
CA ASN A 4 11.23 15.36 6.24
C ASN A 4 9.94 16.09 5.83
N LEU A 5 9.26 15.62 4.77
CA LEU A 5 7.98 16.19 4.29
C LEU A 5 6.77 15.59 5.00
N LEU A 6 6.93 14.44 5.67
CA LEU A 6 5.83 13.69 6.28
C LEU A 6 5.94 13.62 7.81
N ASP A 7 7.06 14.05 8.36
CA ASP A 7 7.39 13.96 9.78
C ASP A 7 7.73 15.35 10.35
N ASN A 8 6.75 16.24 10.33
CA ASN A 8 6.89 17.57 10.88
C ASN A 8 6.15 17.67 12.24
N PRO A 9 6.86 17.73 13.37
CA PRO A 9 6.25 17.79 14.70
C PRO A 9 5.47 19.08 15.00
N LEU A 10 5.55 20.08 14.12
CA LEU A 10 4.72 21.28 14.19
C LEU A 10 3.29 21.05 13.69
N TRP A 11 3.02 19.96 12.98
CA TRP A 11 1.69 19.58 12.55
C TRP A 11 0.92 18.86 13.65
N GLU A 12 -0.39 18.72 13.46
CA GLU A 12 -1.24 18.04 14.43
C GLU A 12 -0.89 16.56 14.55
N LYS A 13 -0.48 16.14 15.74
CA LYS A 13 -0.28 14.73 16.06
C LYS A 13 -1.62 14.02 16.16
N THR A 14 -1.94 13.17 15.18
CA THR A 14 -3.24 12.53 15.05
C THR A 14 -3.11 11.01 15.10
N TYR A 15 -3.74 10.37 16.08
CA TYR A 15 -3.77 8.91 16.22
C TYR A 15 -4.73 8.29 15.21
N LEU A 16 -4.36 7.15 14.63
CA LEU A 16 -5.19 6.48 13.63
C LEU A 16 -6.58 6.15 14.17
N ARG A 17 -6.70 5.71 15.42
CA ARG A 17 -7.98 5.45 16.08
C ARG A 17 -8.97 6.62 16.10
N SER A 18 -8.49 7.85 15.91
CA SER A 18 -9.35 9.04 15.96
C SER A 18 -10.05 9.33 14.63
N PHE A 19 -9.54 8.78 13.50
CA PHE A 19 -10.09 9.07 12.18
C PHE A 19 -10.18 7.86 11.25
N MET A 20 -9.44 6.78 11.54
CA MET A 20 -9.47 5.54 10.75
C MET A 20 -10.42 4.52 11.37
N GLN A 21 -11.19 3.86 10.51
CA GLN A 21 -11.92 2.63 10.83
C GLN A 21 -11.27 1.46 10.09
N PHE A 22 -11.08 0.35 10.80
CA PHE A 22 -10.53 -0.88 10.22
C PHE A 22 -11.63 -1.90 10.02
N PHE A 23 -11.56 -2.65 8.92
CA PHE A 23 -12.56 -3.65 8.52
C PHE A 23 -11.93 -5.04 8.43
N PRO A 24 -12.73 -6.09 8.68
CA PRO A 24 -12.26 -7.45 8.47
C PRO A 24 -11.99 -7.71 6.99
N THR A 25 -11.04 -8.60 6.74
CA THR A 25 -10.64 -9.04 5.40
C THR A 25 -10.89 -10.53 5.25
N ASN A 26 -10.79 -11.06 4.03
CA ASN A 26 -10.95 -12.48 3.78
C ASN A 26 -9.62 -13.24 3.90
N SER A 27 -9.69 -14.58 3.92
CA SER A 27 -8.55 -15.49 4.04
C SER A 27 -8.28 -16.29 2.77
N LEU A 28 -8.67 -15.78 1.60
CA LEU A 28 -8.53 -16.49 0.33
C LEU A 28 -7.05 -16.60 -0.09
N SER A 29 -6.63 -17.83 -0.38
CA SER A 29 -5.30 -18.13 -0.89
C SER A 29 -5.19 -17.83 -2.39
N TRP A 30 -3.97 -17.87 -2.94
CA TRP A 30 -3.72 -17.70 -4.38
C TRP A 30 -4.46 -18.70 -5.26
N GLU A 31 -4.70 -19.92 -4.79
CA GLU A 31 -5.44 -20.95 -5.51
C GLU A 31 -6.89 -20.57 -5.81
N GLN A 32 -7.45 -19.69 -4.98
CA GLN A 32 -8.83 -19.19 -5.10
C GLN A 32 -8.93 -17.91 -5.93
N LEU A 33 -7.79 -17.42 -6.45
CA LEU A 33 -7.70 -16.20 -7.27
C LEU A 33 -7.38 -16.54 -8.73
N SER A 34 -7.80 -15.66 -9.64
CA SER A 34 -7.59 -15.77 -11.09
C SER A 34 -7.42 -14.39 -11.72
N TYR A 35 -6.55 -14.28 -12.73
CA TYR A 35 -6.45 -13.08 -13.56
C TYR A 35 -7.35 -13.16 -14.82
N LYS A 36 -8.03 -14.29 -15.03
CA LYS A 36 -8.80 -14.54 -16.26
C LYS A 36 -10.32 -14.45 -16.04
N GLU A 37 -10.78 -14.83 -14.86
CA GLU A 37 -12.20 -14.98 -14.56
C GLU A 37 -12.51 -14.63 -13.11
N GLY A 38 -13.72 -14.15 -12.87
CA GLY A 38 -14.24 -13.75 -11.57
C GLY A 38 -14.92 -12.39 -11.63
N ALA A 39 -15.69 -12.05 -10.60
CA ALA A 39 -16.42 -10.79 -10.53
C ALA A 39 -15.84 -9.80 -9.54
N ILE A 40 -15.22 -10.28 -8.47
CA ILE A 40 -14.73 -9.46 -7.35
C ILE A 40 -13.19 -9.50 -7.35
N ARG A 41 -12.55 -8.35 -7.40
CA ARG A 41 -11.10 -8.22 -7.31
C ARG A 41 -10.64 -8.38 -5.87
N ASN A 42 -9.46 -8.96 -5.67
CA ASN A 42 -8.92 -9.23 -4.34
C ASN A 42 -7.48 -8.76 -4.21
N LEU A 43 -7.23 -7.89 -3.24
CA LEU A 43 -5.88 -7.45 -2.91
C LEU A 43 -5.26 -8.39 -1.88
N HIS A 44 -4.47 -9.35 -2.36
CA HIS A 44 -3.67 -10.24 -1.53
C HIS A 44 -2.39 -9.54 -1.03
N TYR A 45 -1.97 -9.78 0.23
CA TYR A 45 -0.80 -9.11 0.84
C TYR A 45 0.48 -9.20 0.00
N GLY A 46 0.72 -10.34 -0.65
CA GLY A 46 1.88 -10.54 -1.52
C GLY A 46 1.98 -9.54 -2.67
N LEU A 47 0.85 -8.95 -3.12
CA LEU A 47 0.85 -7.89 -4.12
C LEU A 47 1.34 -6.57 -3.53
N ILE A 48 1.02 -6.29 -2.27
CA ILE A 48 1.46 -5.06 -1.58
C ILE A 48 2.98 -4.95 -1.57
N HIS A 49 3.67 -6.06 -1.33
CA HIS A 49 5.13 -6.11 -1.34
C HIS A 49 5.72 -5.91 -2.75
N GLY A 50 4.99 -6.30 -3.79
CA GLY A 50 5.39 -6.16 -5.19
C GLY A 50 5.17 -4.77 -5.80
N PHE A 51 4.29 -3.95 -5.24
CA PHE A 51 4.00 -2.63 -5.77
C PHE A 51 5.17 -1.66 -5.59
N GLN A 52 5.48 -0.93 -6.67
CA GLN A 52 6.55 0.09 -6.68
C GLN A 52 6.03 1.48 -6.31
N THR A 53 4.73 1.69 -6.32
CA THR A 53 4.05 2.94 -5.98
C THR A 53 3.24 2.79 -4.71
N ARG A 54 2.97 3.91 -4.04
CA ARG A 54 2.11 3.96 -2.84
C ARG A 54 0.62 3.96 -3.16
N GLY A 55 0.27 4.28 -4.40
CA GLY A 55 -1.09 4.17 -4.92
C GLY A 55 -1.25 2.95 -5.80
N ILE A 56 -2.43 2.33 -5.79
CA ILE A 56 -2.74 1.18 -6.65
C ILE A 56 -3.96 1.44 -7.54
N ASN A 57 -3.91 0.83 -8.72
CA ASN A 57 -5.06 0.69 -9.60
C ASN A 57 -5.67 -0.70 -9.41
N SER A 58 -6.96 -0.77 -9.07
CA SER A 58 -7.66 -2.03 -8.82
C SER A 58 -7.75 -2.92 -10.06
N ALA A 59 -7.70 -2.37 -11.26
CA ALA A 59 -7.77 -3.12 -12.52
C ALA A 59 -6.66 -4.18 -12.67
N SER A 60 -5.51 -3.98 -12.01
CA SER A 60 -4.39 -4.91 -12.04
C SER A 60 -4.49 -6.08 -11.06
N LEU A 61 -5.51 -6.09 -10.20
CA LEU A 61 -5.69 -7.10 -9.17
C LEU A 61 -6.33 -8.38 -9.73
N PRO A 62 -5.99 -9.57 -9.19
CA PRO A 62 -6.68 -10.80 -9.52
C PRO A 62 -8.13 -10.77 -9.02
N MET A 63 -8.97 -11.57 -9.63
CA MET A 63 -10.38 -11.76 -9.27
C MET A 63 -10.54 -13.04 -8.45
N ILE A 64 -11.54 -13.06 -7.60
CA ILE A 64 -11.94 -14.24 -6.82
C ILE A 64 -12.70 -15.18 -7.78
N LYS A 65 -12.33 -16.46 -7.81
CA LYS A 65 -13.08 -17.49 -8.52
C LYS A 65 -14.51 -17.57 -7.99
N ASN A 66 -15.48 -17.79 -8.86
CA ASN A 66 -16.91 -17.69 -8.52
C ASN A 66 -17.32 -18.58 -7.34
N GLU A 67 -16.75 -19.78 -7.23
CA GLU A 67 -17.01 -20.74 -6.16
C GLU A 67 -16.40 -20.34 -4.81
N ALA A 68 -15.46 -19.39 -4.83
CA ALA A 68 -14.74 -18.95 -3.63
C ALA A 68 -15.21 -17.59 -3.08
N VAL A 69 -16.21 -16.97 -3.68
CA VAL A 69 -16.69 -15.65 -3.25
C VAL A 69 -17.22 -15.70 -1.80
N PRO A 70 -16.68 -14.88 -0.89
CA PRO A 70 -17.13 -14.86 0.49
C PRO A 70 -18.58 -14.40 0.61
N LYS A 71 -19.31 -14.93 1.61
CA LYS A 71 -20.72 -14.52 1.89
C LYS A 71 -20.82 -13.08 2.39
N GLN A 72 -19.79 -12.60 3.08
CA GLN A 72 -19.71 -11.24 3.65
C GLN A 72 -18.33 -10.66 3.35
N TYR A 73 -18.29 -9.43 2.91
CA TYR A 73 -17.05 -8.69 2.62
C TYR A 73 -17.30 -7.19 2.69
N MET A 74 -16.21 -6.44 2.83
CA MET A 74 -16.22 -4.97 2.79
C MET A 74 -15.58 -4.51 1.49
N LEU A 75 -16.35 -3.76 0.69
CA LEU A 75 -15.85 -3.16 -0.54
C LEU A 75 -14.85 -2.04 -0.25
N CYS A 76 -13.76 -2.02 -1.01
CA CYS A 76 -12.83 -0.92 -1.02
C CYS A 76 -13.42 0.30 -1.72
N GLN A 77 -13.05 1.48 -1.26
CA GLN A 77 -13.39 2.78 -1.83
C GLN A 77 -12.11 3.57 -2.14
N VAL A 78 -12.22 4.54 -3.05
CA VAL A 78 -11.12 5.48 -3.29
C VAL A 78 -10.74 6.17 -1.98
N GLY A 79 -9.44 6.19 -1.68
CA GLY A 79 -8.91 6.67 -0.42
C GLY A 79 -8.80 5.61 0.69
N ASP A 80 -9.30 4.39 0.51
CA ASP A 80 -9.02 3.29 1.44
C ASP A 80 -7.55 2.88 1.38
N VAL A 81 -7.05 2.30 2.46
CA VAL A 81 -5.68 1.79 2.58
C VAL A 81 -5.71 0.32 2.96
N ALA A 82 -4.84 -0.45 2.35
CA ALA A 82 -4.54 -1.82 2.78
C ALA A 82 -3.11 -1.88 3.31
N PHE A 83 -2.95 -2.48 4.49
CA PHE A 83 -1.66 -2.77 5.11
C PHE A 83 -1.38 -4.26 5.05
N ALA A 84 -0.15 -4.67 4.76
CA ALA A 84 0.28 -6.05 4.92
C ALA A 84 0.45 -6.37 6.43
N ASP A 85 -0.33 -7.31 6.97
CA ASP A 85 -0.33 -7.63 8.39
C ASP A 85 0.78 -8.61 8.80
N ALA A 86 1.46 -9.21 7.83
CA ALA A 86 2.54 -10.17 8.02
C ALA A 86 3.69 -9.93 7.04
N SER A 87 4.92 -10.11 7.53
CA SER A 87 6.16 -10.05 6.72
C SER A 87 7.29 -10.82 7.40
N GLU A 88 8.18 -11.43 6.60
CA GLU A 88 9.44 -12.01 7.08
C GLU A 88 10.50 -10.92 7.34
N ASP A 89 10.34 -9.73 6.76
CA ASP A 89 11.22 -8.58 6.96
C ASP A 89 10.53 -7.51 7.83
N THR A 90 11.21 -7.13 8.92
CA THR A 90 10.76 -6.01 9.76
C THR A 90 10.69 -4.67 9.02
N GLY A 91 11.41 -4.54 7.89
CA GLY A 91 11.36 -3.40 7.01
C GLY A 91 10.09 -3.32 6.16
N GLU A 92 9.38 -4.42 5.99
CA GLU A 92 8.22 -4.55 5.11
C GLU A 92 6.89 -4.78 5.85
N ILE A 93 6.93 -5.00 7.18
CA ILE A 93 5.70 -5.17 7.97
C ILE A 93 4.87 -3.87 7.97
N ALA A 94 3.56 -4.00 7.83
CA ALA A 94 2.60 -2.91 7.65
C ALA A 94 2.89 -2.00 6.44
N LYS A 95 3.68 -2.47 5.45
CA LYS A 95 3.73 -1.80 4.16
C LYS A 95 2.32 -1.58 3.66
N SER A 96 2.04 -0.39 3.19
CA SER A 96 0.69 0.00 2.83
C SER A 96 0.58 0.50 1.40
N VAL A 97 -0.62 0.34 0.84
CA VAL A 97 -1.01 0.91 -0.45
C VAL A 97 -2.37 1.59 -0.31
N GLU A 98 -2.58 2.68 -1.03
CA GLU A 98 -3.82 3.42 -1.03
C GLU A 98 -4.52 3.27 -2.38
N PHE A 99 -5.84 3.07 -2.37
CA PHE A 99 -6.66 3.08 -3.57
C PHE A 99 -6.85 4.53 -4.04
N VAL A 100 -6.05 4.96 -5.03
CA VAL A 100 -5.98 6.37 -5.45
C VAL A 100 -6.77 6.68 -6.72
N ASP A 101 -7.13 5.64 -7.48
CA ASP A 101 -7.88 5.76 -8.73
C ASP A 101 -9.29 5.21 -8.58
N THR A 102 -10.14 5.48 -9.56
CA THR A 102 -11.48 4.89 -9.64
C THR A 102 -11.38 3.38 -9.52
N ILE A 103 -12.13 2.80 -8.59
CA ILE A 103 -12.19 1.35 -8.41
C ILE A 103 -13.12 0.78 -9.46
N GLU A 104 -12.57 0.02 -10.41
CA GLU A 104 -13.35 -0.68 -11.43
C GLU A 104 -13.90 -1.99 -10.85
N GLY A 105 -15.23 -2.08 -10.79
CA GLY A 105 -15.92 -3.24 -10.22
C GLY A 105 -15.72 -3.41 -8.73
N ASP A 106 -16.29 -4.44 -8.17
CA ASP A 106 -16.15 -4.77 -6.75
C ASP A 106 -14.70 -5.18 -6.44
N THR A 107 -14.13 -4.56 -5.43
CA THR A 107 -12.76 -4.85 -4.97
C THR A 107 -12.75 -4.97 -3.45
N ILE A 108 -12.05 -5.99 -2.93
CA ILE A 108 -11.93 -6.24 -1.48
C ILE A 108 -10.48 -6.50 -1.08
N CYS A 109 -10.15 -6.23 0.18
CA CYS A 109 -8.88 -6.60 0.77
C CYS A 109 -8.89 -8.09 1.16
N GLY A 110 -7.77 -8.78 0.90
CA GLY A 110 -7.63 -10.23 0.99
C GLY A 110 -6.79 -10.71 2.17
N LEU A 111 -6.29 -11.92 2.01
CA LEU A 111 -5.47 -12.61 3.00
C LEU A 111 -4.27 -11.75 3.45
N HIS A 112 -4.03 -11.75 4.76
CA HIS A 112 -2.93 -11.03 5.39
C HIS A 112 -2.88 -9.55 5.05
N THR A 113 -4.08 -8.91 4.99
CA THR A 113 -4.20 -7.47 4.88
C THR A 113 -5.06 -6.90 6.00
N ILE A 114 -4.83 -5.64 6.35
CA ILE A 114 -5.72 -4.85 7.21
C ILE A 114 -6.29 -3.74 6.35
N HIS A 115 -7.62 -3.72 6.19
CA HIS A 115 -8.33 -2.70 5.42
C HIS A 115 -8.69 -1.51 6.32
N GLY A 116 -8.25 -0.32 5.97
CA GLY A 116 -8.50 0.93 6.72
C GLY A 116 -9.13 2.02 5.86
N ARG A 117 -10.08 2.75 6.44
CA ARG A 117 -10.78 3.88 5.83
C ARG A 117 -10.74 5.11 6.73
N ASP A 118 -10.44 6.26 6.16
CA ASP A 118 -10.61 7.55 6.82
C ASP A 118 -12.10 7.95 6.83
N ILE A 119 -12.75 7.78 7.99
CA ILE A 119 -14.17 8.09 8.17
C ILE A 119 -14.44 9.54 8.59
N LYS A 120 -13.39 10.34 8.75
CA LYS A 120 -13.47 11.74 9.20
C LYS A 120 -13.00 12.75 8.13
N ASN A 121 -12.60 12.25 6.95
CA ASN A 121 -12.07 13.09 5.86
C ASN A 121 -10.89 13.98 6.31
N ARG A 122 -10.02 13.43 7.16
CA ARG A 122 -8.83 14.11 7.68
C ARG A 122 -7.67 14.11 6.68
N THR A 123 -7.76 13.27 5.65
CA THR A 123 -6.70 13.08 4.69
C THR A 123 -7.20 13.20 3.24
N VAL A 124 -6.40 13.80 2.39
CA VAL A 124 -6.66 13.76 0.94
C VAL A 124 -6.26 12.41 0.35
N VAL A 125 -6.89 12.01 -0.76
CA VAL A 125 -6.54 10.80 -1.49
C VAL A 125 -5.08 10.87 -1.98
N GLY A 126 -4.32 9.81 -1.72
CA GLY A 126 -2.90 9.69 -2.03
C GLY A 126 -1.97 10.05 -0.86
N PHE A 127 -2.44 10.79 0.16
CA PHE A 127 -1.61 11.19 1.29
C PHE A 127 -1.26 10.02 2.22
N LYS A 128 -2.25 9.14 2.50
CA LYS A 128 -2.06 8.00 3.40
C LYS A 128 -1.05 7.00 2.86
N GLY A 129 -1.05 6.78 1.55
CA GLY A 129 -0.08 5.90 0.89
C GLY A 129 1.37 6.31 1.17
N PHE A 130 1.67 7.61 1.23
CA PHE A 130 2.98 8.11 1.60
C PHE A 130 3.18 8.15 3.12
N ALA A 131 2.23 8.71 3.87
CA ALA A 131 2.36 8.91 5.31
C ALA A 131 2.56 7.59 6.07
N PHE A 132 1.82 6.53 5.71
CA PHE A 132 1.91 5.21 6.36
C PHE A 132 3.11 4.37 5.90
N ASN A 133 3.83 4.79 4.87
CA ASN A 133 5.10 4.20 4.47
C ASN A 133 6.31 5.07 4.84
N SER A 134 6.10 6.20 5.54
CA SER A 134 7.20 7.03 6.02
C SER A 134 8.03 6.28 7.07
N ARG A 135 9.32 6.59 7.12
CA ARG A 135 10.24 6.02 8.12
C ARG A 135 9.75 6.23 9.54
N TYR A 136 9.18 7.40 9.80
CA TYR A 136 8.65 7.75 11.12
C TYR A 136 7.48 6.86 11.54
N PHE A 137 6.49 6.68 10.65
CA PHE A 137 5.38 5.76 10.91
C PHE A 137 5.88 4.33 11.07
N HIS A 138 6.77 3.91 10.19
CA HIS A 138 7.34 2.56 10.21
C HIS A 138 8.13 2.26 11.50
N ASN A 139 8.81 3.24 12.08
CA ASN A 139 9.49 3.08 13.38
C ASN A 139 8.51 2.81 14.53
N GLN A 140 7.27 3.27 14.45
CA GLN A 140 6.23 2.91 15.42
C GLN A 140 5.79 1.46 15.22
N ILE A 141 5.60 1.05 13.96
CA ILE A 141 5.24 -0.32 13.58
C ILE A 141 6.27 -1.33 14.11
N LYS A 142 7.56 -1.09 13.88
CA LYS A 142 8.64 -1.97 14.36
C LYS A 142 8.63 -2.24 15.86
N ARG A 143 8.17 -1.28 16.65
CA ARG A 143 8.05 -1.43 18.11
C ARG A 143 6.83 -2.23 18.56
N LEU A 144 5.83 -2.36 17.69
CA LEU A 144 4.55 -3.01 17.97
C LEU A 144 4.44 -4.39 17.29
N ALA A 145 5.26 -4.64 16.27
CA ALA A 145 5.28 -5.90 15.55
C ALA A 145 5.72 -7.05 16.47
N GLN A 146 5.04 -8.19 16.34
CA GLN A 146 5.29 -9.39 17.12
C GLN A 146 5.75 -10.51 16.20
N GLY A 147 6.66 -11.35 16.69
CA GLY A 147 7.19 -12.50 15.95
C GLY A 147 8.71 -12.55 15.99
N THR A 148 9.25 -13.70 15.57
CA THR A 148 10.72 -13.94 15.51
C THR A 148 11.22 -14.26 14.11
N LYS A 149 10.42 -14.96 13.29
CA LYS A 149 10.71 -15.29 11.88
C LYS A 149 9.72 -14.60 10.95
N VAL A 150 8.45 -14.63 11.31
CA VAL A 150 7.39 -13.87 10.63
C VAL A 150 6.88 -12.84 11.63
N PHE A 151 6.97 -11.57 11.26
CA PHE A 151 6.46 -10.46 12.06
C PHE A 151 5.01 -10.20 11.66
N SER A 152 4.18 -9.92 12.66
CA SER A 152 2.76 -9.59 12.44
C SER A 152 2.36 -8.34 13.19
N ILE A 153 1.32 -7.68 12.69
CA ILE A 153 0.69 -6.53 13.32
C ILE A 153 -0.82 -6.64 13.23
N THR A 154 -1.53 -6.12 14.21
CA THR A 154 -2.99 -6.13 14.26
C THR A 154 -3.57 -4.75 13.96
N ALA A 155 -4.86 -4.68 13.59
CA ALA A 155 -5.59 -3.42 13.47
C ALA A 155 -5.56 -2.61 14.77
N ASN A 156 -5.55 -3.28 15.93
CA ASN A 156 -5.47 -2.62 17.23
C ASN A 156 -4.10 -1.96 17.45
N ASN A 157 -3.00 -2.62 17.03
CA ASN A 157 -1.68 -2.01 17.04
C ASN A 157 -1.62 -0.78 16.14
N LEU A 158 -2.14 -0.88 14.89
CA LEU A 158 -2.23 0.24 13.96
C LEU A 158 -3.03 1.42 14.54
N SER A 159 -4.15 1.13 15.21
CA SER A 159 -4.99 2.15 15.86
C SER A 159 -4.22 2.99 16.88
N SER A 160 -3.20 2.45 17.52
CA SER A 160 -2.35 3.14 18.50
C SER A 160 -1.24 3.97 17.89
N CYS A 161 -0.94 3.77 16.60
CA CYS A 161 0.01 4.58 15.85
C CYS A 161 -0.57 5.97 15.55
N TYR A 162 0.32 6.91 15.20
CA TYR A 162 -0.07 8.26 14.85
C TYR A 162 0.72 8.78 13.66
N VAL A 163 0.17 9.78 13.03
CA VAL A 163 0.80 10.57 11.97
C VAL A 163 0.72 12.05 12.33
N TYR A 164 1.57 12.85 11.73
CA TYR A 164 1.45 14.30 11.76
C TYR A 164 0.64 14.75 10.54
N LEU A 165 -0.49 15.41 10.79
CA LEU A 165 -1.40 15.87 9.73
C LEU A 165 -1.31 17.38 9.57
N PRO A 166 -0.84 17.88 8.41
CA PRO A 166 -1.02 19.28 8.03
C PRO A 166 -2.47 19.52 7.58
N ASP A 167 -2.80 20.77 7.29
CA ASP A 167 -4.05 21.12 6.62
C ASP A 167 -4.17 20.43 5.24
N LEU A 168 -5.40 20.32 4.72
CA LEU A 168 -5.68 19.59 3.49
C LEU A 168 -5.00 20.18 2.25
N GLU A 169 -4.77 21.48 2.18
CA GLU A 169 -4.08 22.11 1.05
C GLU A 169 -2.59 21.75 1.07
N THR A 170 -1.97 21.78 2.23
CA THR A 170 -0.59 21.31 2.40
C THR A 170 -0.47 19.82 2.04
N GLN A 171 -1.43 18.97 2.46
CA GLN A 171 -1.45 17.56 2.05
C GLN A 171 -1.51 17.40 0.54
N LYS A 172 -2.36 18.15 -0.17
CA LYS A 172 -2.46 18.13 -1.64
C LYS A 172 -1.12 18.50 -2.30
N ALA A 173 -0.45 19.52 -1.80
CA ALA A 173 0.85 19.95 -2.31
C ALA A 173 1.92 18.85 -2.12
N ILE A 174 1.95 18.20 -0.95
CA ILE A 174 2.84 17.09 -0.64
C ILE A 174 2.58 15.91 -1.58
N VAL A 175 1.31 15.49 -1.74
CA VAL A 175 0.94 14.38 -2.64
C VAL A 175 1.38 14.66 -4.06
N LYS A 176 1.14 15.87 -4.58
CA LYS A 176 1.55 16.28 -5.93
C LYS A 176 3.06 16.16 -6.10
N LEU A 177 3.82 16.64 -5.13
CA LEU A 177 5.29 16.57 -5.15
C LEU A 177 5.79 15.12 -5.11
N LEU A 178 5.30 14.31 -4.17
CA LEU A 178 5.75 12.94 -3.98
C LEU A 178 5.37 12.04 -5.16
N LYS A 179 4.16 12.21 -5.75
CA LYS A 179 3.77 11.52 -6.98
C LYS A 179 4.72 11.83 -8.14
N ALA A 180 5.09 13.10 -8.32
CA ALA A 180 6.05 13.49 -9.37
C ALA A 180 7.43 12.83 -9.15
N TYR A 181 7.87 12.68 -7.90
CA TYR A 181 9.10 11.94 -7.58
C TYR A 181 8.98 10.44 -7.88
N GLU A 182 7.86 9.79 -7.50
CA GLU A 182 7.61 8.38 -7.83
C GLU A 182 7.65 8.14 -9.34
N GLU A 183 6.96 8.97 -10.12
CA GLU A 183 6.94 8.88 -11.59
C GLU A 183 8.35 9.01 -12.18
N LYS A 184 9.11 10.01 -11.74
CA LYS A 184 10.50 10.20 -12.16
C LYS A 184 11.38 9.01 -11.81
N LEU A 185 11.22 8.45 -10.61
CA LEU A 185 11.96 7.27 -10.16
C LEU A 185 11.63 6.04 -11.03
N LEU A 186 10.35 5.82 -11.33
CA LEU A 186 9.91 4.72 -12.19
C LEU A 186 10.48 4.84 -13.61
N VAL A 187 10.44 6.03 -14.20
CA VAL A 187 11.02 6.28 -15.53
C VAL A 187 12.53 6.01 -15.49
N SER A 188 13.24 6.49 -14.47
CA SER A 188 14.69 6.29 -14.34
C SER A 188 15.05 4.81 -14.18
N LYS A 189 14.27 4.03 -13.40
CA LYS A 189 14.47 2.58 -13.27
C LYS A 189 14.28 1.85 -14.60
N ARG A 190 13.19 2.15 -15.33
CA ARG A 190 12.93 1.55 -16.65
C ARG A 190 14.06 1.86 -17.66
N LEU A 191 14.55 3.08 -17.63
CA LEU A 191 15.66 3.50 -18.50
C LEU A 191 16.95 2.73 -18.14
N LEU A 192 17.25 2.56 -16.87
CA LEU A 192 18.39 1.76 -16.40
C LEU A 192 18.28 0.30 -16.89
N GLU A 193 17.12 -0.33 -16.71
CA GLU A 193 16.88 -1.69 -17.19
C GLU A 193 17.08 -1.82 -18.71
N GLN A 194 16.66 -0.81 -19.49
CA GLN A 194 16.87 -0.79 -20.93
C GLN A 194 18.36 -0.70 -21.29
N TYR A 195 19.11 0.16 -20.60
CA TYR A 195 20.55 0.26 -20.82
C TYR A 195 21.30 -1.01 -20.42
N GLU A 196 20.91 -1.67 -19.35
CA GLU A 196 21.49 -2.95 -18.95
C GLU A 196 21.23 -4.04 -20.00
N LYS A 197 20.01 -4.14 -20.54
CA LYS A 197 19.70 -5.05 -21.64
C LYS A 197 20.51 -4.74 -22.91
N GLN A 198 20.62 -3.46 -23.27
CA GLN A 198 21.42 -3.02 -24.41
C GLN A 198 22.91 -3.36 -24.23
N LYS A 199 23.45 -3.10 -23.04
CA LYS A 199 24.84 -3.47 -22.70
C LYS A 199 25.06 -4.98 -22.86
N GLN A 200 24.17 -5.82 -22.32
CA GLN A 200 24.26 -7.27 -22.44
C GLN A 200 24.19 -7.71 -23.92
N TYR A 201 23.31 -7.12 -24.71
CA TYR A 201 23.23 -7.41 -26.13
C TYR A 201 24.54 -7.08 -26.86
N LEU A 202 25.10 -5.89 -26.66
CA LEU A 202 26.36 -5.47 -27.30
C LEU A 202 27.51 -6.35 -26.88
N LEU A 203 27.64 -6.73 -25.60
CA LEU A 203 28.67 -7.64 -25.14
C LEU A 203 28.58 -9.00 -25.82
N ARG A 204 27.40 -9.56 -26.01
CA ARG A 204 27.21 -10.81 -26.75
C ARG A 204 27.63 -10.71 -28.21
N GLN A 205 27.47 -9.56 -28.85
CA GLN A 205 27.90 -9.34 -30.24
C GLN A 205 29.42 -9.17 -30.38
N MET A 206 30.10 -8.72 -29.31
CA MET A 206 31.56 -8.49 -29.34
C MET A 206 32.39 -9.76 -29.05
N PHE A 207 31.79 -10.78 -28.45
CA PHE A 207 32.49 -12.01 -28.02
C PHE A 207 31.97 -13.27 -28.68
N ILE A 208 31.41 -13.15 -29.91
CA ILE A 208 31.07 -14.30 -30.79
C ILE A 208 32.22 -14.55 -31.74
#